data_3329c7e35a08b8963520e99fd62a9877
#
_entry.id   3329c7e35a08b8963520e99fd62a9877
#
_cell.length_a   1.000
_cell.length_b   1.000
_cell.length_c   1.000
_cell.angle_alpha   90.00
_cell.angle_beta   90.00
_cell.angle_gamma   90.00
#
_symmetry.space_group_name_H-M   'P 1'
#
loop_
_entity.id
_entity.type
_entity.pdbx_description
1 polymer ?
#
loop_
_entity_poly.entity_id
_entity_poly.type
_entity_poly.pdbx_seq_one_letter_code
_entity_poly.pdbx_strand_id
1 'polypeptide(L)'
;MNRAYISTSSRYSKDLDGFLFVGDSFTNNIRKNINSNAKNTVIRAKGSVTAKYWINHFGQMPANSSKIKGVILQIGINDIGERYNISNTKTLIKKLSNRYRNKTIYVHRLFPIGTNYRFGNKYKTQKQIKSYNASIKSYCNTLKNVKYIDATSGFINSNGYLKYQDPEGLHISWQYLGKYYNNIEAAVNRVR
;
A
#
# COMPACT_ATOMS: atom_id res chain seq x y z
N MET A 1 -21.64 1.94 37.88
CA MET A 1 -20.25 2.25 37.45
C MET A 1 -20.27 2.61 35.96
N ASN A 2 -20.20 3.92 35.66
CA ASN A 2 -20.23 4.41 34.27
C ASN A 2 -18.85 4.21 33.64
N ARG A 3 -18.75 3.34 32.65
CA ARG A 3 -17.59 3.32 31.75
C ARG A 3 -17.70 4.49 30.79
N ALA A 4 -16.86 5.50 31.03
CA ALA A 4 -16.68 6.58 30.08
C ALA A 4 -16.13 6.01 28.77
N TYR A 5 -16.93 6.07 27.72
CA TYR A 5 -16.45 5.94 26.36
C TYR A 5 -15.56 7.14 26.06
N ILE A 6 -14.25 6.91 26.05
CA ILE A 6 -13.31 7.90 25.52
C ILE A 6 -13.51 7.90 24.00
N SER A 7 -14.32 8.79 23.52
CA SER A 7 -14.39 9.16 22.11
C SER A 7 -13.08 9.86 21.76
N THR A 8 -12.10 9.10 21.29
CA THR A 8 -11.00 9.69 20.55
C THR A 8 -11.56 10.15 19.21
N SER A 9 -12.03 11.38 19.14
CA SER A 9 -12.23 12.08 17.88
C SER A 9 -10.86 12.25 17.24
N SER A 10 -10.41 11.23 16.50
CA SER A 10 -9.28 11.39 15.58
C SER A 10 -9.72 12.47 14.59
N ARG A 11 -9.09 13.64 14.65
CA ARG A 11 -9.17 14.64 13.57
C ARG A 11 -8.64 13.94 12.33
N TYR A 12 -9.55 13.42 11.50
CA TYR A 12 -9.19 12.89 10.20
C TYR A 12 -8.63 14.06 9.39
N SER A 13 -7.34 14.03 9.17
CA SER A 13 -6.71 15.01 8.32
C SER A 13 -7.13 14.70 6.88
N LYS A 14 -7.49 15.74 6.12
CA LYS A 14 -7.86 15.62 4.71
C LYS A 14 -6.61 15.56 3.81
N ASP A 15 -5.50 15.08 4.32
CA ASP A 15 -4.20 15.23 3.68
C ASP A 15 -4.05 14.40 2.40
N LEU A 16 -4.86 13.34 2.26
CA LEU A 16 -4.88 12.51 1.07
C LEU A 16 -6.03 12.82 0.10
N ASP A 17 -6.73 13.94 0.27
CA ASP A 17 -7.73 14.41 -0.69
C ASP A 17 -7.10 14.61 -2.08
N GLY A 18 -7.77 14.08 -3.11
CA GLY A 18 -7.30 14.17 -4.49
C GLY A 18 -6.14 13.23 -4.84
N PHE A 19 -5.80 12.26 -3.99
CA PHE A 19 -4.80 11.26 -4.33
C PHE A 19 -5.38 10.15 -5.22
N LEU A 20 -4.51 9.55 -6.04
CA LEU A 20 -4.77 8.29 -6.71
C LEU A 20 -4.18 7.15 -5.89
N PHE A 21 -5.01 6.20 -5.48
CA PHE A 21 -4.57 4.95 -4.87
C PHE A 21 -4.55 3.84 -5.93
N VAL A 22 -3.42 3.18 -6.08
CA VAL A 22 -3.23 2.04 -6.98
C VAL A 22 -2.76 0.84 -6.17
N GLY A 23 -3.39 -0.33 -6.34
CA GLY A 23 -2.92 -1.48 -5.57
C GLY A 23 -3.67 -2.78 -5.78
N ASP A 24 -3.32 -3.72 -4.90
CA ASP A 24 -3.90 -5.05 -4.79
C ASP A 24 -4.98 -5.13 -3.69
N SER A 25 -5.11 -6.30 -3.08
CA SER A 25 -6.07 -6.56 -1.99
C SER A 25 -5.87 -5.64 -0.78
N PHE A 26 -4.65 -5.28 -0.42
CA PHE A 26 -4.40 -4.38 0.71
C PHE A 26 -5.03 -3.00 0.49
N THR A 27 -4.84 -2.42 -0.68
CA THR A 27 -5.50 -1.15 -1.03
C THR A 27 -7.00 -1.31 -1.17
N ASN A 28 -7.46 -2.43 -1.73
CA ASN A 28 -8.89 -2.70 -1.87
C ASN A 28 -9.59 -2.83 -0.51
N ASN A 29 -8.96 -3.45 0.47
CA ASN A 29 -9.51 -3.66 1.81
C ASN A 29 -9.72 -2.34 2.57
N ILE A 30 -8.85 -1.33 2.36
CA ILE A 30 -9.02 0.00 2.98
C ILE A 30 -9.89 0.97 2.16
N ARG A 31 -10.54 0.53 1.08
CA ARG A 31 -11.37 1.37 0.21
C ARG A 31 -12.41 2.18 0.98
N LYS A 32 -13.11 1.55 1.95
CA LYS A 32 -14.09 2.25 2.79
C LYS A 32 -13.45 3.37 3.59
N ASN A 33 -12.27 3.13 4.18
CA ASN A 33 -11.53 4.13 4.95
C ASN A 33 -11.08 5.29 4.07
N ILE A 34 -10.59 5.01 2.85
CA ILE A 34 -10.22 6.05 1.88
C ILE A 34 -11.44 6.92 1.56
N ASN A 35 -12.57 6.30 1.17
CA ASN A 35 -13.78 7.03 0.78
C ASN A 35 -14.38 7.86 1.93
N SER A 36 -14.21 7.42 3.18
CA SER A 36 -14.71 8.14 4.36
C SER A 36 -13.83 9.33 4.75
N ASN A 37 -12.54 9.29 4.45
CA ASN A 37 -11.55 10.23 5.00
C ASN A 37 -10.90 11.12 3.94
N ALA A 38 -10.91 10.73 2.66
CA ALA A 38 -10.29 11.49 1.57
C ALA A 38 -11.31 11.78 0.46
N LYS A 39 -11.50 13.06 0.14
CA LYS A 39 -12.39 13.51 -0.93
C LYS A 39 -11.68 13.54 -2.28
N ASN A 40 -12.45 13.49 -3.38
CA ASN A 40 -11.92 13.56 -4.75
C ASN A 40 -10.82 12.54 -5.06
N THR A 41 -10.79 11.45 -4.31
CA THR A 41 -9.80 10.40 -4.42
C THR A 41 -10.20 9.37 -5.48
N VAL A 42 -9.25 8.94 -6.29
CA VAL A 42 -9.46 7.89 -7.29
C VAL A 42 -8.81 6.60 -6.78
N ILE A 43 -9.57 5.49 -6.77
CA ILE A 43 -9.07 4.20 -6.31
C ILE A 43 -9.04 3.21 -7.49
N ARG A 44 -7.86 2.71 -7.80
CA ARG A 44 -7.59 1.63 -8.76
C ARG A 44 -6.99 0.45 -7.99
N ALA A 45 -7.87 -0.33 -7.37
CA ALA A 45 -7.49 -1.46 -6.53
C ALA A 45 -8.36 -2.68 -6.82
N LYS A 46 -7.73 -3.86 -6.83
CA LYS A 46 -8.40 -5.14 -7.08
C LYS A 46 -7.68 -6.24 -6.30
N GLY A 47 -8.45 -7.17 -5.72
CA GLY A 47 -7.89 -8.34 -5.03
C GLY A 47 -7.11 -9.26 -5.97
N SER A 48 -6.11 -9.92 -5.44
CA SER A 48 -5.30 -10.97 -6.13
C SER A 48 -4.58 -10.54 -7.42
N VAL A 49 -4.43 -9.24 -7.68
CA VAL A 49 -3.72 -8.75 -8.86
C VAL A 49 -2.23 -8.55 -8.59
N THR A 50 -1.44 -8.73 -9.67
CA THR A 50 0.00 -8.44 -9.72
C THR A 50 0.26 -7.07 -10.35
N ALA A 51 1.50 -6.60 -10.30
CA ALA A 51 1.91 -5.39 -11.01
C ALA A 51 1.68 -5.49 -12.53
N LYS A 52 1.82 -6.70 -13.11
CA LYS A 52 1.54 -6.96 -14.53
C LYS A 52 0.09 -6.64 -14.91
N TYR A 53 -0.87 -6.93 -14.01
CA TYR A 53 -2.27 -6.56 -14.24
C TYR A 53 -2.42 -5.07 -14.50
N TRP A 54 -1.85 -4.20 -13.63
CA TRP A 54 -1.95 -2.76 -13.78
C TRP A 54 -1.14 -2.21 -14.96
N ILE A 55 -0.05 -2.87 -15.36
CA ILE A 55 0.66 -2.56 -16.60
C ILE A 55 -0.25 -2.74 -17.80
N ASN A 56 -0.94 -3.89 -17.88
CA ASN A 56 -1.85 -4.21 -18.98
C ASN A 56 -3.12 -3.33 -18.98
N HIS A 57 -3.54 -2.85 -17.80
CA HIS A 57 -4.70 -1.97 -17.63
C HIS A 57 -4.30 -0.51 -17.37
N PHE A 58 -3.12 -0.10 -17.80
CA PHE A 58 -2.59 1.24 -17.49
C PHE A 58 -3.45 2.38 -18.09
N GLY A 59 -4.21 2.10 -19.12
CA GLY A 59 -5.19 3.03 -19.70
C GLY A 59 -6.30 3.45 -18.72
N GLN A 60 -6.60 2.64 -17.71
CA GLN A 60 -7.58 2.95 -16.67
C GLN A 60 -7.09 3.97 -15.63
N MET A 61 -5.80 4.31 -15.63
CA MET A 61 -5.27 5.36 -14.75
C MET A 61 -5.80 6.72 -15.22
N PRO A 62 -6.26 7.59 -14.30
CA PRO A 62 -6.73 8.91 -14.67
C PRO A 62 -5.63 9.73 -15.37
N ALA A 63 -6.05 10.72 -16.15
CA ALA A 63 -5.12 11.68 -16.73
C ALA A 63 -4.37 12.45 -15.62
N ASN A 64 -3.13 12.84 -15.91
CA ASN A 64 -2.39 13.73 -15.02
C ASN A 64 -3.01 15.13 -15.10
N SER A 65 -3.75 15.51 -14.08
CA SER A 65 -4.46 16.78 -13.98
C SER A 65 -4.20 17.43 -12.62
N SER A 66 -4.64 18.69 -12.47
CA SER A 66 -4.56 19.40 -11.18
C SER A 66 -5.37 18.72 -10.06
N LYS A 67 -6.38 17.92 -10.42
CA LYS A 67 -7.19 17.14 -9.48
C LYS A 67 -6.41 16.00 -8.83
N ILE A 68 -5.36 15.46 -9.48
CA ILE A 68 -4.49 14.43 -8.90
C ILE A 68 -3.34 15.12 -8.17
N LYS A 69 -3.29 15.01 -6.84
CA LYS A 69 -2.26 15.63 -5.99
C LYS A 69 -1.05 14.75 -5.75
N GLY A 70 -1.21 13.44 -5.84
CA GLY A 70 -0.17 12.44 -5.66
C GLY A 70 -0.68 11.04 -5.95
N VAL A 71 0.20 10.07 -5.97
CA VAL A 71 -0.15 8.66 -6.21
C VAL A 71 0.39 7.82 -5.06
N ILE A 72 -0.44 6.94 -4.49
CA ILE A 72 -0.03 5.94 -3.51
C ILE A 72 -0.13 4.58 -4.19
N LEU A 73 0.99 3.87 -4.27
CA LEU A 73 1.10 2.54 -4.85
C LEU A 73 1.41 1.51 -3.77
N GLN A 74 0.53 0.53 -3.63
CA GLN A 74 0.79 -0.65 -2.81
C GLN A 74 0.46 -1.91 -3.60
N ILE A 75 1.51 -2.58 -4.10
CA ILE A 75 1.43 -3.73 -5.00
C ILE A 75 2.67 -4.61 -4.80
N GLY A 76 2.54 -5.89 -5.10
CA GLY A 76 3.69 -6.78 -5.19
C GLY A 76 3.61 -8.02 -4.34
N ILE A 77 2.69 -8.08 -3.37
CA ILE A 77 2.55 -9.30 -2.56
C ILE A 77 2.18 -10.52 -3.42
N ASN A 78 1.45 -10.31 -4.51
CA ASN A 78 1.08 -11.36 -5.46
C ASN A 78 2.14 -11.60 -6.55
N ASP A 79 3.16 -10.74 -6.63
CA ASP A 79 4.33 -10.93 -7.50
C ASP A 79 5.42 -11.77 -6.81
N ILE A 80 5.28 -12.05 -5.49
CA ILE A 80 6.17 -12.91 -4.69
C ILE A 80 5.63 -14.35 -4.67
N GLY A 81 6.49 -15.34 -4.65
CA GLY A 81 6.17 -16.75 -4.65
C GLY A 81 6.85 -17.46 -5.81
N GLU A 82 6.21 -18.46 -6.41
CA GLU A 82 6.79 -19.29 -7.48
C GLU A 82 7.28 -18.49 -8.70
N ARG A 83 6.64 -17.37 -8.98
CA ARG A 83 6.97 -16.49 -10.12
C ARG A 83 7.42 -15.12 -9.61
N TYR A 84 8.41 -15.11 -8.75
CA TYR A 84 8.99 -13.88 -8.25
C TYR A 84 9.38 -12.94 -9.39
N ASN A 85 8.59 -11.90 -9.61
CA ASN A 85 8.81 -10.97 -10.72
C ASN A 85 8.77 -9.51 -10.27
N ILE A 86 9.84 -9.06 -9.64
CA ILE A 86 10.01 -7.68 -9.20
C ILE A 86 10.12 -6.69 -10.36
N SER A 87 10.48 -7.15 -11.57
CA SER A 87 10.65 -6.27 -12.73
C SER A 87 9.33 -5.61 -13.15
N ASN A 88 8.22 -6.33 -13.03
CA ASN A 88 6.89 -5.76 -13.30
C ASN A 88 6.56 -4.61 -12.34
N THR A 89 6.88 -4.74 -11.07
CA THR A 89 6.67 -3.65 -10.11
C THR A 89 7.52 -2.44 -10.44
N LYS A 90 8.81 -2.63 -10.76
CA LYS A 90 9.68 -1.53 -11.21
C LYS A 90 9.15 -0.86 -12.47
N THR A 91 8.67 -1.64 -13.44
CA THR A 91 8.04 -1.13 -14.67
C THR A 91 6.80 -0.30 -14.35
N LEU A 92 5.91 -0.79 -13.48
CA LEU A 92 4.71 -0.05 -13.08
C LEU A 92 5.06 1.27 -12.38
N ILE A 93 6.02 1.25 -11.45
CA ILE A 93 6.52 2.45 -10.77
C ILE A 93 7.03 3.46 -11.81
N LYS A 94 7.85 3.03 -12.78
CA LYS A 94 8.37 3.91 -13.85
C LYS A 94 7.25 4.49 -14.72
N LYS A 95 6.25 3.68 -15.10
CA LYS A 95 5.09 4.15 -15.87
C LYS A 95 4.30 5.21 -15.10
N LEU A 96 4.05 5.00 -13.80
CA LEU A 96 3.37 5.99 -12.94
C LEU A 96 4.21 7.26 -12.79
N SER A 97 5.52 7.13 -12.53
CA SER A 97 6.47 8.24 -12.45
C SER A 97 6.45 9.11 -13.72
N ASN A 98 6.46 8.50 -14.89
CA ASN A 98 6.43 9.20 -16.17
C ASN A 98 5.08 9.88 -16.44
N ARG A 99 3.96 9.20 -16.12
CA ARG A 99 2.60 9.76 -16.33
C ARG A 99 2.33 10.94 -15.41
N TYR A 100 2.78 10.85 -14.15
CA TYR A 100 2.55 11.87 -13.12
C TYR A 100 3.86 12.60 -12.77
N ARG A 101 4.65 12.99 -13.78
CA ARG A 101 6.01 13.53 -13.62
C ARG A 101 6.14 14.77 -12.73
N ASN A 102 5.05 15.53 -12.56
CA ASN A 102 4.96 16.70 -11.69
C ASN A 102 4.26 16.40 -10.34
N LYS A 103 4.06 15.13 -10.01
CA LYS A 103 3.46 14.66 -8.76
C LYS A 103 4.37 13.65 -8.10
N THR A 104 4.25 13.50 -6.78
CA THR A 104 4.99 12.48 -6.05
C THR A 104 4.26 11.14 -6.10
N ILE A 105 5.00 10.08 -6.38
CA ILE A 105 4.56 8.69 -6.29
C ILE A 105 5.08 8.12 -4.97
N TYR A 106 4.19 7.74 -4.07
CA TYR A 106 4.51 7.12 -2.80
C TYR A 106 4.36 5.61 -2.92
N VAL A 107 5.47 4.89 -2.89
CA VAL A 107 5.49 3.42 -3.01
C VAL A 107 5.54 2.82 -1.62
N HIS A 108 4.50 2.11 -1.24
CA HIS A 108 4.36 1.55 0.09
C HIS A 108 5.14 0.23 0.22
N ARG A 109 5.82 0.06 1.34
CA ARG A 109 6.45 -1.18 1.77
C ARG A 109 5.41 -2.31 1.87
N LEU A 110 5.75 -3.53 1.41
CA LEU A 110 4.92 -4.70 1.68
C LEU A 110 4.97 -5.07 3.16
N PHE A 111 3.81 -5.45 3.70
CA PHE A 111 3.72 -6.05 5.02
C PHE A 111 4.40 -7.42 5.05
N PRO A 112 4.94 -7.84 6.21
CA PRO A 112 5.31 -9.22 6.42
C PRO A 112 4.06 -10.11 6.43
N ILE A 113 4.24 -11.41 6.22
CA ILE A 113 3.20 -12.40 6.48
C ILE A 113 3.03 -12.62 7.99
N GLY A 114 1.89 -13.14 8.38
CA GLY A 114 1.60 -13.54 9.75
C GLY A 114 2.16 -14.91 10.11
N THR A 115 2.10 -15.26 11.39
CA THR A 115 2.59 -16.56 11.90
C THR A 115 1.74 -17.74 11.45
N ASN A 116 0.47 -17.51 11.14
CA ASN A 116 -0.48 -18.53 10.66
C ASN A 116 -0.66 -18.55 9.15
N TYR A 117 0.23 -17.88 8.38
CA TYR A 117 0.16 -17.89 6.93
C TYR A 117 0.23 -19.30 6.35
N ARG A 118 -0.81 -19.72 5.64
CA ARG A 118 -0.99 -21.10 5.15
C ARG A 118 -1.51 -21.18 3.71
N PHE A 119 -1.00 -20.33 2.82
CA PHE A 119 -1.39 -20.42 1.40
C PHE A 119 -0.56 -21.44 0.63
N GLY A 120 -0.84 -22.73 0.81
CA GLY A 120 -0.44 -23.85 -0.06
C GLY A 120 0.96 -23.73 -0.67
N ASN A 121 1.14 -24.24 -1.88
CA ASN A 121 2.41 -24.19 -2.62
C ASN A 121 2.81 -22.80 -3.18
N LYS A 122 2.07 -21.77 -2.86
CA LYS A 122 2.39 -20.38 -3.27
C LYS A 122 3.19 -19.65 -2.20
N TYR A 123 4.27 -20.24 -1.79
CA TYR A 123 5.09 -19.79 -0.67
C TYR A 123 5.60 -18.36 -0.83
N LYS A 124 5.00 -17.45 -0.06
CA LYS A 124 5.61 -16.17 0.24
C LYS A 124 6.38 -16.34 1.54
N THR A 125 7.65 -16.06 1.52
CA THR A 125 8.48 -16.14 2.74
C THR A 125 8.81 -14.75 3.24
N GLN A 126 9.07 -14.61 4.55
CA GLN A 126 9.57 -13.36 5.13
C GLN A 126 10.86 -12.89 4.43
N LYS A 127 11.74 -13.83 4.07
CA LYS A 127 12.99 -13.54 3.35
C LYS A 127 12.72 -12.90 1.99
N GLN A 128 11.78 -13.47 1.21
CA GLN A 128 11.41 -12.91 -0.10
C GLN A 128 10.79 -11.51 0.03
N ILE A 129 9.90 -11.29 1.02
CA ILE A 129 9.30 -9.99 1.27
C ILE A 129 10.35 -8.96 1.67
N LYS A 130 11.31 -9.31 2.54
CA LYS A 130 12.43 -8.43 2.91
C LYS A 130 13.28 -8.06 1.70
N SER A 131 13.65 -9.05 0.88
CA SER A 131 14.44 -8.84 -0.35
C SER A 131 13.70 -7.96 -1.36
N TYR A 132 12.40 -8.22 -1.57
CA TYR A 132 11.54 -7.41 -2.42
C TYR A 132 11.50 -5.96 -1.95
N ASN A 133 11.20 -5.72 -0.68
CA ASN A 133 11.14 -4.40 -0.09
C ASN A 133 12.46 -3.62 -0.23
N ALA A 134 13.60 -4.27 0.01
CA ALA A 134 14.92 -3.67 -0.14
C ALA A 134 15.18 -3.26 -1.60
N SER A 135 14.88 -4.15 -2.56
CA SER A 135 15.07 -3.88 -3.99
C SER A 135 14.14 -2.77 -4.52
N ILE A 136 12.89 -2.72 -4.06
CA ILE A 136 11.96 -1.66 -4.45
C ILE A 136 12.37 -0.33 -3.82
N LYS A 137 12.79 -0.32 -2.54
CA LYS A 137 13.31 0.89 -1.89
C LYS A 137 14.51 1.48 -2.65
N SER A 138 15.48 0.62 -2.99
CA SER A 138 16.65 1.03 -3.78
C SER A 138 16.22 1.61 -5.14
N TYR A 139 15.31 0.96 -5.84
CA TYR A 139 14.81 1.45 -7.13
C TYR A 139 14.08 2.78 -7.01
N CYS A 140 13.25 2.97 -5.99
CA CYS A 140 12.56 4.25 -5.77
C CYS A 140 13.55 5.41 -5.65
N ASN A 141 14.71 5.20 -5.01
CA ASN A 141 15.74 6.22 -4.84
C ASN A 141 16.40 6.65 -6.16
N THR A 142 16.24 5.88 -7.24
CA THR A 142 16.76 6.26 -8.58
C THR A 142 15.83 7.19 -9.36
N LEU A 143 14.62 7.47 -8.84
CA LEU A 143 13.60 8.24 -9.52
C LEU A 143 13.28 9.54 -8.76
N LYS A 144 13.34 10.69 -9.45
CA LYS A 144 13.22 12.01 -8.82
C LYS A 144 11.89 12.26 -8.10
N ASN A 145 10.78 11.76 -8.65
CA ASN A 145 9.42 11.99 -8.12
C ASN A 145 8.84 10.77 -7.42
N VAL A 146 9.68 9.83 -6.98
CA VAL A 146 9.22 8.63 -6.27
C VAL A 146 9.78 8.62 -4.86
N LYS A 147 8.93 8.36 -3.88
CA LYS A 147 9.28 8.22 -2.47
C LYS A 147 8.85 6.84 -1.98
N TYR A 148 9.75 6.12 -1.32
CA TYR A 148 9.40 4.88 -0.63
C TYR A 148 8.88 5.22 0.76
N ILE A 149 7.69 4.68 1.11
CA ILE A 149 7.06 4.93 2.41
C ILE A 149 6.86 3.62 3.19
N ASP A 150 6.88 3.75 4.51
CA ASP A 150 6.62 2.66 5.44
C ASP A 150 5.46 3.01 6.37
N ALA A 151 4.30 2.41 6.14
CA ALA A 151 3.11 2.54 6.98
C ALA A 151 2.88 1.30 7.87
N THR A 152 3.90 0.48 8.07
CA THR A 152 3.80 -0.75 8.87
C THR A 152 3.95 -0.54 10.37
N SER A 153 4.12 0.70 10.84
CA SER A 153 4.30 1.03 12.25
C SER A 153 3.19 0.45 13.13
N GLY A 154 3.58 -0.30 14.18
CA GLY A 154 2.68 -0.96 15.11
C GLY A 154 1.92 -2.16 14.53
N PHE A 155 2.28 -2.62 13.32
CA PHE A 155 1.75 -3.81 12.66
C PHE A 155 2.74 -4.98 12.60
N ILE A 156 3.97 -4.80 13.06
CA ILE A 156 5.00 -5.82 13.07
C ILE A 156 5.31 -6.16 14.53
N ASN A 157 5.29 -7.46 14.87
CA ASN A 157 5.68 -7.93 16.19
C ASN A 157 7.22 -8.03 16.33
N SER A 158 7.71 -8.33 17.54
CA SER A 158 9.15 -8.46 17.83
C SER A 158 9.87 -9.49 16.94
N ASN A 159 9.16 -10.51 16.47
CA ASN A 159 9.71 -11.56 15.61
C ASN A 159 9.63 -11.22 14.10
N GLY A 160 9.13 -10.02 13.76
CA GLY A 160 9.05 -9.55 12.38
C GLY A 160 7.85 -10.05 11.59
N TYR A 161 6.82 -10.59 12.24
CA TYR A 161 5.58 -11.05 11.60
C TYR A 161 4.47 -10.00 11.71
N LEU A 162 3.48 -10.10 10.83
CA LEU A 162 2.27 -9.27 10.88
C LEU A 162 1.51 -9.55 12.17
N LYS A 163 1.32 -8.50 13.00
CA LYS A 163 0.74 -8.61 14.35
C LYS A 163 -0.78 -8.77 14.32
N TYR A 164 -1.45 -7.97 13.51
CA TYR A 164 -2.93 -7.91 13.44
C TYR A 164 -3.40 -8.53 12.13
N GLN A 165 -3.14 -9.82 12.00
CA GLN A 165 -3.40 -10.59 10.78
C GLN A 165 -4.84 -11.09 10.72
N ASP A 166 -5.33 -11.31 9.51
CA ASP A 166 -6.53 -12.06 9.25
C ASP A 166 -6.33 -13.58 9.55
N PRO A 167 -7.38 -14.39 9.51
CA PRO A 167 -7.26 -15.84 9.74
C PRO A 167 -6.29 -16.54 8.77
N GLU A 168 -6.07 -15.98 7.59
CA GLU A 168 -5.16 -16.56 6.57
C GLU A 168 -3.70 -16.14 6.78
N GLY A 169 -3.45 -15.17 7.64
CA GLY A 169 -2.09 -14.68 7.95
C GLY A 169 -1.47 -13.83 6.85
N LEU A 170 -2.27 -13.33 5.89
CA LEU A 170 -1.78 -12.50 4.79
C LEU A 170 -2.17 -11.04 4.94
N HIS A 171 -3.43 -10.77 5.26
CA HIS A 171 -3.97 -9.41 5.32
C HIS A 171 -4.07 -8.90 6.75
N ILE A 172 -4.26 -7.60 6.87
CA ILE A 172 -4.59 -6.94 8.13
C ILE A 172 -6.05 -7.27 8.47
N SER A 173 -6.31 -7.69 9.71
CA SER A 173 -7.67 -7.88 10.23
C SER A 173 -8.50 -6.61 10.04
N TRP A 174 -9.75 -6.78 9.66
CA TRP A 174 -10.67 -5.70 9.26
C TRP A 174 -10.79 -4.57 10.30
N GLN A 175 -10.76 -4.89 11.59
CA GLN A 175 -10.85 -3.94 12.70
C GLN A 175 -9.65 -2.97 12.79
N TYR A 176 -8.53 -3.28 12.14
CA TYR A 176 -7.32 -2.45 12.12
C TYR A 176 -7.10 -1.69 10.81
N LEU A 177 -8.03 -1.78 9.85
CA LEU A 177 -7.90 -1.11 8.55
C LEU A 177 -7.89 0.42 8.68
N GLY A 178 -8.64 0.98 9.65
CA GLY A 178 -8.60 2.42 9.94
C GLY A 178 -7.23 2.86 10.44
N LYS A 179 -6.59 2.09 11.33
CA LYS A 179 -5.21 2.34 11.78
C LYS A 179 -4.23 2.28 10.61
N TYR A 180 -4.41 1.32 9.70
CA TYR A 180 -3.58 1.21 8.52
C TYR A 180 -3.70 2.44 7.61
N TYR A 181 -4.91 2.91 7.34
CA TYR A 181 -5.14 4.15 6.59
C TYR A 181 -4.41 5.34 7.22
N ASN A 182 -4.56 5.54 8.54
CA ASN A 182 -3.91 6.61 9.27
C ASN A 182 -2.37 6.52 9.19
N ASN A 183 -1.82 5.30 9.20
CA ASN A 183 -0.39 5.10 9.02
C ASN A 183 0.09 5.48 7.62
N ILE A 184 -0.71 5.23 6.57
CA ILE A 184 -0.38 5.68 5.20
C ILE A 184 -0.32 7.21 5.18
N GLU A 185 -1.31 7.89 5.73
CA GLU A 185 -1.36 9.34 5.81
C GLU A 185 -0.13 9.91 6.55
N ALA A 186 0.17 9.36 7.73
CA ALA A 186 1.35 9.76 8.51
C ALA A 186 2.66 9.49 7.76
N ALA A 187 2.76 8.37 7.01
CA ALA A 187 3.95 8.02 6.25
C ALA A 187 4.15 8.95 5.04
N VAL A 188 3.08 9.35 4.36
CA VAL A 188 3.10 10.35 3.29
C VAL A 188 3.57 11.70 3.83
N ASN A 189 3.00 12.15 4.94
CA ASN A 189 3.31 13.46 5.54
C ASN A 189 4.77 13.57 6.01
N ARG A 190 5.38 12.47 6.47
CA ARG A 190 6.80 12.46 6.88
C ARG A 190 7.80 12.70 5.74
N VAL A 191 7.42 12.44 4.49
CA VAL A 191 8.32 12.53 3.33
C VAL A 191 7.89 13.56 2.30
N ARG A 192 6.81 14.29 2.59
CA ARG A 192 6.24 15.34 1.74
C ARG A 192 7.02 16.64 1.88
#